data_b09bcf38dc0972e2e28b830b65d0064a
#
_entry.id   b09bcf38dc0972e2e28b830b65d0064a
#
_cell.length_a   1.000
_cell.length_b   1.000
_cell.length_c   1.000
_cell.angle_alpha   90.00
_cell.angle_beta   90.00
_cell.angle_gamma   90.00
#
_symmetry.space_group_name_H-M   'P 1'
#
loop_
_entity.id
_entity.type
_entity.pdbx_description
1 polymer ?
#
loop_
_entity_poly.entity_id
_entity_poly.type
_entity_poly.pdbx_seq_one_letter_code
_entity_poly.pdbx_strand_id
1 'polypeptide(L)'
;MTEKVALITGVTGQDGAYLAELLLQKGYIVHGVKRRSSSFNTERVDDIYVDPHERGARFFLHYGDLTDATNLIRLVQEIQPGEIYNLGAQSHVQVSFETPEYTGNADALGTLRLLEAIRILRLEKSVRFYQASTSELYGKAREVPQSEATPFHPRSPYAAAKLYAYWITVNYREAYGMFAANGILFNHESPTRGETFVTRKITRAVASIHHGLQATLYLGNLDAKRDWGHARDYVEGMWRILQHSEADDFVLATGEAHSVREFVELAFAETGRTIRWQGEGVDEVGVDAGSGTVLVRIDPRYFRPTEVDLLLGDPAKAKARLGWSHTTGFRDLVTEMVQADLARAAGGTRQNSRSA
;
A
#
# COMPACT_ATOMS: atom_id res chain seq x y z
N MET A 1 -16.53 -28.68 6.21
CA MET A 1 -15.53 -27.63 6.53
C MET A 1 -16.32 -26.33 6.68
N THR A 2 -16.16 -25.63 7.78
CA THR A 2 -16.76 -24.29 7.95
C THR A 2 -16.16 -23.34 6.92
N GLU A 3 -17.00 -22.58 6.23
CA GLU A 3 -16.55 -21.57 5.25
C GLU A 3 -15.68 -20.52 5.95
N LYS A 4 -14.54 -20.17 5.35
CA LYS A 4 -13.67 -19.11 5.85
C LYS A 4 -14.22 -17.76 5.39
N VAL A 5 -14.50 -16.88 6.33
CA VAL A 5 -15.04 -15.54 6.07
C VAL A 5 -14.01 -14.49 6.47
N ALA A 6 -13.68 -13.59 5.55
CA ALA A 6 -12.77 -12.47 5.79
C ALA A 6 -13.45 -11.13 5.59
N LEU A 7 -13.13 -10.17 6.45
CA LEU A 7 -13.51 -8.75 6.33
C LEU A 7 -12.27 -7.92 6.01
N ILE A 8 -12.29 -7.15 4.91
CA ILE A 8 -11.19 -6.28 4.49
C ILE A 8 -11.67 -4.83 4.52
N THR A 9 -11.06 -3.98 5.35
CA THR A 9 -11.21 -2.53 5.23
C THR A 9 -10.27 -1.99 4.17
N GLY A 10 -10.68 -0.94 3.43
CA GLY A 10 -9.85 -0.41 2.35
C GLY A 10 -9.73 -1.33 1.13
N VAL A 11 -10.74 -2.17 0.90
CA VAL A 11 -10.75 -3.19 -0.16
C VAL A 11 -10.55 -2.62 -1.57
N THR A 12 -10.94 -1.38 -1.81
CA THR A 12 -10.76 -0.68 -3.10
C THR A 12 -9.37 -0.06 -3.30
N GLY A 13 -8.48 -0.18 -2.31
CA GLY A 13 -7.07 0.16 -2.42
C GLY A 13 -6.27 -0.90 -3.17
N GLN A 14 -4.99 -0.62 -3.47
CA GLN A 14 -4.08 -1.59 -4.09
C GLN A 14 -4.07 -2.93 -3.35
N ASP A 15 -3.67 -2.89 -2.08
CA ASP A 15 -3.49 -4.10 -1.27
C ASP A 15 -4.81 -4.81 -1.01
N GLY A 16 -5.88 -4.03 -0.78
CA GLY A 16 -7.21 -4.58 -0.56
C GLY A 16 -7.72 -5.39 -1.76
N ALA A 17 -7.48 -4.92 -2.97
CA ALA A 17 -7.88 -5.61 -4.20
C ALA A 17 -7.06 -6.91 -4.39
N TYR A 18 -5.72 -6.85 -4.29
CA TYR A 18 -4.87 -8.05 -4.38
C TYR A 18 -5.17 -9.06 -3.28
N LEU A 19 -5.44 -8.60 -2.04
CA LEU A 19 -5.80 -9.49 -0.95
C LEU A 19 -7.16 -10.14 -1.17
N ALA A 20 -8.15 -9.38 -1.66
CA ALA A 20 -9.47 -9.93 -1.98
C ALA A 20 -9.37 -11.03 -3.03
N GLU A 21 -8.62 -10.79 -4.12
CA GLU A 21 -8.37 -11.79 -5.15
C GLU A 21 -7.68 -13.04 -4.58
N LEU A 22 -6.61 -12.86 -3.79
CA LEU A 22 -5.89 -13.97 -3.15
C LEU A 22 -6.81 -14.80 -2.25
N LEU A 23 -7.63 -14.16 -1.41
CA LEU A 23 -8.53 -14.86 -0.51
C LEU A 23 -9.64 -15.61 -1.25
N LEU A 24 -10.18 -15.03 -2.33
CA LEU A 24 -11.13 -15.73 -3.19
C LEU A 24 -10.51 -16.98 -3.82
N GLN A 25 -9.27 -16.90 -4.32
CA GLN A 25 -8.54 -18.05 -4.85
C GLN A 25 -8.28 -19.13 -3.78
N LYS A 26 -8.10 -18.71 -2.52
CA LYS A 26 -7.97 -19.62 -1.37
C LYS A 26 -9.33 -20.16 -0.86
N GLY A 27 -10.43 -19.81 -1.50
CA GLY A 27 -11.78 -20.31 -1.20
C GLY A 27 -12.49 -19.60 -0.05
N TYR A 28 -12.09 -18.36 0.30
CA TYR A 28 -12.81 -17.55 1.29
C TYR A 28 -14.10 -16.95 0.71
N ILE A 29 -15.02 -16.61 1.61
CA ILE A 29 -16.02 -15.56 1.39
C ILE A 29 -15.40 -14.24 1.84
N VAL A 30 -15.36 -13.25 0.97
CA VAL A 30 -14.70 -11.98 1.21
C VAL A 30 -15.72 -10.85 1.30
N HIS A 31 -15.73 -10.15 2.42
CA HIS A 31 -16.50 -8.94 2.63
C HIS A 31 -15.57 -7.73 2.62
N GLY A 32 -15.76 -6.83 1.67
CA GLY A 32 -14.96 -5.62 1.52
C GLY A 32 -15.68 -4.37 1.99
N VAL A 33 -15.02 -3.56 2.82
CA VAL A 33 -15.53 -2.25 3.24
C VAL A 33 -14.97 -1.16 2.34
N LYS A 34 -15.86 -0.40 1.70
CA LYS A 34 -15.54 0.78 0.88
C LYS A 34 -16.21 2.03 1.42
N ARG A 35 -15.52 3.17 1.31
CA ARG A 35 -16.14 4.46 1.68
C ARG A 35 -17.14 4.92 0.63
N ARG A 36 -18.16 5.64 1.07
CA ARG A 36 -19.02 6.39 0.16
C ARG A 36 -18.23 7.53 -0.48
N SER A 37 -18.19 7.55 -1.80
CA SER A 37 -17.55 8.60 -2.58
C SER A 37 -18.52 9.09 -3.66
N SER A 38 -18.41 10.36 -4.07
CA SER A 38 -19.18 10.90 -5.20
C SER A 38 -18.64 10.42 -6.55
N SER A 39 -17.38 10.01 -6.62
CA SER A 39 -16.80 9.33 -7.79
C SER A 39 -16.73 7.82 -7.57
N PHE A 40 -16.76 7.04 -8.66
CA PHE A 40 -16.54 5.61 -8.59
C PHE A 40 -15.11 5.33 -8.09
N ASN A 41 -14.99 4.37 -7.18
CA ASN A 41 -13.71 3.99 -6.56
C ASN A 41 -13.53 2.47 -6.47
N THR A 42 -14.26 1.70 -7.28
CA THR A 42 -14.26 0.23 -7.27
C THR A 42 -13.45 -0.40 -8.41
N GLU A 43 -12.89 0.39 -9.31
CA GLU A 43 -12.20 -0.05 -10.53
C GLU A 43 -11.22 -1.22 -10.31
N ARG A 44 -10.52 -1.24 -9.14
CA ARG A 44 -9.57 -2.31 -8.80
C ARG A 44 -10.20 -3.63 -8.42
N VAL A 45 -11.50 -3.64 -8.12
CA VAL A 45 -12.24 -4.83 -7.67
C VAL A 45 -13.41 -5.18 -8.59
N ASP A 46 -13.63 -4.43 -9.67
CA ASP A 46 -14.75 -4.66 -10.59
C ASP A 46 -14.62 -6.04 -11.28
N ASP A 47 -13.40 -6.47 -11.60
CA ASP A 47 -13.14 -7.76 -12.27
C ASP A 47 -13.44 -8.98 -11.37
N ILE A 48 -13.43 -8.82 -10.06
CA ILE A 48 -13.76 -9.89 -9.09
C ILE A 48 -15.17 -9.77 -8.52
N TYR A 49 -15.88 -8.69 -8.86
CA TYR A 49 -17.25 -8.46 -8.40
C TYR A 49 -18.25 -9.26 -9.23
N VAL A 50 -19.06 -10.03 -8.54
CA VAL A 50 -20.22 -10.74 -9.10
C VAL A 50 -21.46 -10.27 -8.35
N ASP A 51 -22.56 -10.03 -9.06
CA ASP A 51 -23.82 -9.61 -8.44
C ASP A 51 -24.20 -10.59 -7.31
N PRO A 52 -24.51 -10.11 -6.10
CA PRO A 52 -24.86 -10.97 -4.96
C PRO A 52 -26.05 -11.88 -5.19
N HIS A 53 -26.90 -11.60 -6.18
CA HIS A 53 -28.04 -12.45 -6.58
C HIS A 53 -27.61 -13.66 -7.43
N GLU A 54 -26.39 -13.63 -7.97
CA GLU A 54 -25.86 -14.74 -8.76
C GLU A 54 -25.41 -15.90 -7.84
N ARG A 55 -25.69 -17.13 -8.31
CA ARG A 55 -25.24 -18.32 -7.56
C ARG A 55 -23.72 -18.38 -7.52
N GLY A 56 -23.17 -18.49 -6.30
CA GLY A 56 -21.74 -18.62 -6.09
C GLY A 56 -21.00 -17.30 -5.88
N ALA A 57 -21.70 -16.18 -5.75
CA ALA A 57 -21.09 -14.93 -5.32
C ALA A 57 -20.35 -15.12 -3.98
N ARG A 58 -19.08 -14.77 -3.94
CA ARG A 58 -18.22 -14.91 -2.76
C ARG A 58 -17.51 -13.60 -2.38
N PHE A 59 -17.78 -12.51 -3.10
CA PHE A 59 -17.24 -11.18 -2.85
C PHE A 59 -18.40 -10.19 -2.66
N PHE A 60 -18.45 -9.57 -1.47
CA PHE A 60 -19.52 -8.67 -1.07
C PHE A 60 -18.96 -7.31 -0.66
N LEU A 61 -19.53 -6.23 -1.18
CA LEU A 61 -19.11 -4.86 -0.88
C LEU A 61 -20.08 -4.19 0.09
N HIS A 62 -19.54 -3.59 1.14
CA HIS A 62 -20.28 -2.85 2.16
C HIS A 62 -19.82 -1.39 2.21
N TYR A 63 -20.76 -0.48 2.42
CA TYR A 63 -20.40 0.90 2.76
C TYR A 63 -20.02 1.01 4.23
N GLY A 64 -18.86 1.62 4.51
CA GLY A 64 -18.39 1.88 5.86
C GLY A 64 -17.21 2.85 5.87
N ASP A 65 -16.96 3.45 7.01
CA ASP A 65 -15.83 4.33 7.25
C ASP A 65 -15.21 4.01 8.61
N LEU A 66 -13.88 4.04 8.70
CA LEU A 66 -13.15 3.81 9.95
C LEU A 66 -13.44 4.88 11.01
N THR A 67 -14.05 6.00 10.62
CA THR A 67 -14.49 7.04 11.54
C THR A 67 -15.88 6.80 12.14
N ASP A 68 -16.62 5.77 11.68
CA ASP A 68 -17.98 5.41 12.13
C ASP A 68 -17.98 4.11 12.93
N ALA A 69 -17.88 4.23 14.26
CA ALA A 69 -17.85 3.08 15.17
C ALA A 69 -19.11 2.22 15.09
N THR A 70 -20.28 2.83 14.98
CA THR A 70 -21.57 2.11 14.98
C THR A 70 -21.74 1.28 13.72
N ASN A 71 -21.32 1.81 12.58
CA ASN A 71 -21.31 1.08 11.32
C ASN A 71 -20.34 -0.11 11.36
N LEU A 72 -19.12 0.08 11.91
CA LEU A 72 -18.14 -1.00 12.02
C LEU A 72 -18.63 -2.13 12.93
N ILE A 73 -19.22 -1.80 14.10
CA ILE A 73 -19.81 -2.80 15.01
C ILE A 73 -20.92 -3.60 14.29
N ARG A 74 -21.83 -2.91 13.59
CA ARG A 74 -22.89 -3.56 12.81
C ARG A 74 -22.33 -4.51 11.75
N LEU A 75 -21.34 -4.07 10.96
CA LEU A 75 -20.73 -4.91 9.94
C LEU A 75 -20.08 -6.16 10.53
N VAL A 76 -19.28 -6.04 11.59
CA VAL A 76 -18.65 -7.19 12.25
C VAL A 76 -19.73 -8.12 12.83
N GLN A 77 -20.83 -7.59 13.39
CA GLN A 77 -21.93 -8.37 13.93
C GLN A 77 -22.70 -9.15 12.85
N GLU A 78 -22.97 -8.53 11.71
CA GLU A 78 -23.72 -9.16 10.60
C GLU A 78 -22.87 -10.20 9.86
N ILE A 79 -21.58 -9.91 9.66
CA ILE A 79 -20.67 -10.75 8.85
C ILE A 79 -20.10 -11.91 9.67
N GLN A 80 -19.85 -11.71 10.97
CA GLN A 80 -19.19 -12.70 11.83
C GLN A 80 -17.89 -13.25 11.22
N PRO A 81 -16.92 -12.37 10.83
CA PRO A 81 -15.73 -12.80 10.12
C PRO A 81 -14.82 -13.62 11.04
N GLY A 82 -14.14 -14.64 10.49
CA GLY A 82 -13.05 -15.33 11.16
C GLY A 82 -11.72 -14.56 11.08
N GLU A 83 -11.57 -13.73 10.06
CA GLU A 83 -10.37 -12.92 9.84
C GLU A 83 -10.77 -11.48 9.47
N ILE A 84 -10.09 -10.50 10.08
CA ILE A 84 -10.25 -9.07 9.77
C ILE A 84 -8.89 -8.52 9.32
N TYR A 85 -8.84 -7.96 8.12
CA TYR A 85 -7.66 -7.28 7.57
C TYR A 85 -7.94 -5.78 7.54
N ASN A 86 -7.32 -5.03 8.46
CA ASN A 86 -7.45 -3.58 8.52
C ASN A 86 -6.39 -2.91 7.63
N LEU A 87 -6.75 -2.68 6.37
CA LEU A 87 -5.91 -2.01 5.36
C LEU A 87 -6.38 -0.58 5.08
N GLY A 88 -7.57 -0.20 5.55
CA GLY A 88 -8.12 1.14 5.37
C GLY A 88 -7.29 2.19 6.10
N ALA A 89 -6.91 3.25 5.37
CA ALA A 89 -6.15 4.37 5.93
C ALA A 89 -6.21 5.62 5.02
N GLN A 90 -5.88 6.77 5.58
CA GLN A 90 -5.36 7.91 4.83
C GLN A 90 -3.85 7.70 4.67
N SER A 91 -3.41 7.00 3.61
CA SER A 91 -2.05 6.47 3.49
C SER A 91 -1.05 7.40 2.79
N HIS A 92 -1.46 8.58 2.33
CA HIS A 92 -0.58 9.52 1.65
C HIS A 92 0.13 10.42 2.66
N VAL A 93 1.44 10.20 2.86
CA VAL A 93 2.24 10.89 3.89
C VAL A 93 2.16 12.41 3.75
N GLN A 94 2.33 12.96 2.53
CA GLN A 94 2.26 14.41 2.32
C GLN A 94 0.90 14.99 2.71
N VAL A 95 -0.20 14.33 2.32
CA VAL A 95 -1.57 14.77 2.66
C VAL A 95 -1.81 14.75 4.18
N SER A 96 -1.12 13.91 4.94
CA SER A 96 -1.27 13.89 6.40
C SER A 96 -0.84 15.18 7.08
N PHE A 97 0.06 15.96 6.47
CA PHE A 97 0.43 17.29 6.96
C PHE A 97 -0.67 18.33 6.72
N GLU A 98 -1.50 18.13 5.69
CA GLU A 98 -2.62 19.03 5.37
C GLU A 98 -3.90 18.63 6.14
N THR A 99 -4.08 17.32 6.44
CA THR A 99 -5.26 16.78 7.11
C THR A 99 -4.90 15.91 8.32
N PRO A 100 -4.16 16.42 9.32
CA PRO A 100 -3.64 15.60 10.44
C PRO A 100 -4.73 15.05 11.33
N GLU A 101 -5.82 15.79 11.57
CA GLU A 101 -6.94 15.35 12.40
C GLU A 101 -7.69 14.17 11.75
N TYR A 102 -8.03 14.28 10.46
CA TYR A 102 -8.66 13.18 9.75
C TYR A 102 -7.77 11.95 9.71
N THR A 103 -6.47 12.13 9.46
CA THR A 103 -5.48 11.04 9.47
C THR A 103 -5.45 10.34 10.84
N GLY A 104 -5.39 11.08 11.94
CA GLY A 104 -5.45 10.52 13.29
C GLY A 104 -6.77 9.80 13.57
N ASN A 105 -7.89 10.36 13.15
CA ASN A 105 -9.21 9.79 13.37
C ASN A 105 -9.43 8.49 12.57
N ALA A 106 -9.02 8.45 11.31
CA ALA A 106 -9.17 7.27 10.46
C ALA A 106 -8.15 6.18 10.80
N ASP A 107 -6.86 6.52 10.89
CA ASP A 107 -5.79 5.54 10.95
C ASP A 107 -5.53 5.03 12.37
N ALA A 108 -5.55 5.93 13.38
CA ALA A 108 -5.34 5.56 14.77
C ALA A 108 -6.64 5.07 15.43
N LEU A 109 -7.64 5.96 15.54
CA LEU A 109 -8.90 5.63 16.22
C LEU A 109 -9.74 4.63 15.42
N GLY A 110 -9.60 4.57 14.09
CA GLY A 110 -10.25 3.56 13.27
C GLY A 110 -9.81 2.15 13.63
N THR A 111 -8.51 1.94 13.89
CA THR A 111 -7.98 0.66 14.38
C THR A 111 -8.58 0.30 15.74
N LEU A 112 -8.61 1.24 16.69
CA LEU A 112 -9.24 1.05 17.99
C LEU A 112 -10.72 0.65 17.87
N ARG A 113 -11.48 1.30 16.98
CA ARG A 113 -12.90 0.99 16.76
C ARG A 113 -13.14 -0.45 16.30
N LEU A 114 -12.29 -0.98 15.43
CA LEU A 114 -12.39 -2.37 15.00
C LEU A 114 -12.04 -3.35 16.13
N LEU A 115 -11.00 -3.08 16.89
CA LEU A 115 -10.61 -3.88 18.05
C LEU A 115 -11.73 -3.87 19.12
N GLU A 116 -12.33 -2.71 19.39
CA GLU A 116 -13.49 -2.59 20.28
C GLU A 116 -14.74 -3.29 19.72
N ALA A 117 -14.97 -3.26 18.41
CA ALA A 117 -16.07 -4.01 17.80
C ALA A 117 -15.93 -5.51 18.08
N ILE A 118 -14.72 -6.07 17.91
CA ILE A 118 -14.45 -7.47 18.23
C ILE A 118 -14.73 -7.74 19.73
N ARG A 119 -14.27 -6.87 20.62
CA ARG A 119 -14.43 -7.02 22.07
C ARG A 119 -15.89 -6.86 22.54
N ILE A 120 -16.59 -5.83 22.04
CA ILE A 120 -18.01 -5.60 22.37
C ILE A 120 -18.87 -6.79 21.96
N LEU A 121 -18.57 -7.39 20.82
CA LEU A 121 -19.28 -8.56 20.29
C LEU A 121 -18.80 -9.89 20.88
N ARG A 122 -17.81 -9.89 21.77
CA ARG A 122 -17.23 -11.07 22.45
C ARG A 122 -16.63 -12.08 21.45
N LEU A 123 -15.95 -11.56 20.43
CA LEU A 123 -15.33 -12.34 19.36
C LEU A 123 -13.80 -12.50 19.53
N GLU A 124 -13.25 -12.14 20.69
CA GLU A 124 -11.79 -12.09 20.95
C GLU A 124 -11.10 -13.44 20.70
N LYS A 125 -11.81 -14.54 20.86
CA LYS A 125 -11.26 -15.89 20.70
C LYS A 125 -11.55 -16.52 19.35
N SER A 126 -12.40 -15.91 18.53
CA SER A 126 -12.84 -16.44 17.24
C SER A 126 -12.31 -15.66 16.04
N VAL A 127 -11.97 -14.38 16.22
CA VAL A 127 -11.49 -13.50 15.16
C VAL A 127 -9.97 -13.36 15.23
N ARG A 128 -9.30 -13.49 14.09
CA ARG A 128 -7.91 -13.10 13.88
C ARG A 128 -7.87 -11.72 13.21
N PHE A 129 -7.16 -10.79 13.83
CA PHE A 129 -7.08 -9.40 13.41
C PHE A 129 -5.68 -9.08 12.89
N TYR A 130 -5.61 -8.57 11.66
CA TYR A 130 -4.40 -8.05 11.04
C TYR A 130 -4.46 -6.53 10.95
N GLN A 131 -3.42 -5.86 11.43
CA GLN A 131 -3.20 -4.43 11.27
C GLN A 131 -2.11 -4.17 10.23
N ALA A 132 -2.45 -3.47 9.15
CA ALA A 132 -1.46 -2.93 8.23
C ALA A 132 -0.70 -1.79 8.93
N SER A 133 0.51 -2.10 9.36
CA SER A 133 1.47 -1.13 9.88
C SER A 133 2.40 -0.67 8.75
N THR A 134 3.46 0.08 9.03
CA THR A 134 4.25 0.74 8.00
C THR A 134 5.70 0.93 8.41
N SER A 135 6.63 0.89 7.46
CA SER A 135 8.03 1.26 7.67
C SER A 135 8.22 2.74 8.06
N GLU A 136 7.23 3.60 7.81
CA GLU A 136 7.26 5.00 8.24
C GLU A 136 7.27 5.16 9.77
N LEU A 137 6.95 4.10 10.55
CA LEU A 137 7.15 4.08 12.00
C LEU A 137 8.60 4.31 12.40
N TYR A 138 9.53 3.75 11.64
CA TYR A 138 10.97 3.91 11.89
C TYR A 138 11.45 5.34 11.66
N GLY A 139 10.87 6.03 10.67
CA GLY A 139 11.09 7.46 10.39
C GLY A 139 12.58 7.82 10.31
N LYS A 140 13.10 8.53 11.31
CA LYS A 140 14.54 8.77 11.47
C LYS A 140 15.17 7.53 12.12
N ALA A 141 15.29 6.45 11.34
CA ALA A 141 15.77 5.16 11.80
C ALA A 141 17.16 5.26 12.46
N ARG A 142 17.34 4.53 13.56
CA ARG A 142 18.61 4.48 14.31
C ARG A 142 19.47 3.30 13.91
N GLU A 143 18.89 2.34 13.21
CA GLU A 143 19.53 1.09 12.79
C GLU A 143 19.18 0.80 11.33
N VAL A 144 20.08 0.13 10.62
CA VAL A 144 19.91 -0.31 9.23
C VAL A 144 20.53 -1.71 9.12
N PRO A 145 19.78 -2.70 8.61
CA PRO A 145 18.35 -2.66 8.26
C PRO A 145 17.44 -2.58 9.50
N GLN A 146 16.17 -2.18 9.30
CA GLN A 146 15.16 -2.11 10.35
C GLN A 146 14.48 -3.46 10.54
N SER A 147 14.38 -3.90 11.78
CA SER A 147 13.68 -5.11 12.21
C SER A 147 12.53 -4.78 13.16
N GLU A 148 11.82 -5.80 13.63
CA GLU A 148 10.75 -5.66 14.63
C GLU A 148 11.24 -5.11 15.97
N ALA A 149 12.55 -5.23 16.27
CA ALA A 149 13.16 -4.71 17.49
C ALA A 149 13.70 -3.27 17.37
N THR A 150 13.79 -2.74 16.15
CA THR A 150 14.29 -1.39 15.90
C THR A 150 13.36 -0.33 16.49
N PRO A 151 13.85 0.61 17.32
CA PRO A 151 13.02 1.66 17.92
C PRO A 151 12.36 2.56 16.88
N PHE A 152 11.07 2.83 17.06
CA PHE A 152 10.30 3.72 16.21
C PHE A 152 10.62 5.21 16.49
N HIS A 153 10.63 6.01 15.41
CA HIS A 153 10.83 7.46 15.47
C HIS A 153 10.05 8.15 14.35
N PRO A 154 8.70 8.19 14.44
CA PRO A 154 7.84 8.69 13.36
C PRO A 154 8.15 10.14 12.99
N ARG A 155 8.00 10.47 11.69
CA ARG A 155 8.35 11.79 11.14
C ARG A 155 7.20 12.45 10.38
N SER A 156 5.97 11.96 10.56
CA SER A 156 4.78 12.54 9.93
C SER A 156 3.53 12.30 10.79
N PRO A 157 2.45 13.08 10.62
CA PRO A 157 1.17 12.79 11.27
C PRO A 157 0.63 11.40 10.92
N TYR A 158 0.83 10.93 9.67
CA TYR A 158 0.53 9.57 9.25
C TYR A 158 1.29 8.53 10.08
N ALA A 159 2.61 8.67 10.19
CA ALA A 159 3.43 7.74 10.95
C ALA A 159 3.07 7.73 12.44
N ALA A 160 2.74 8.89 13.02
CA ALA A 160 2.28 8.99 14.41
C ALA A 160 0.93 8.29 14.62
N ALA A 161 -0.02 8.43 13.69
CA ALA A 161 -1.30 7.73 13.74
C ALA A 161 -1.13 6.21 13.60
N LYS A 162 -0.27 5.76 12.69
CA LYS A 162 0.07 4.34 12.52
C LYS A 162 0.83 3.77 13.72
N LEU A 163 1.63 4.59 14.42
CA LEU A 163 2.29 4.16 15.66
C LEU A 163 1.28 3.89 16.77
N TYR A 164 0.27 4.74 16.92
CA TYR A 164 -0.84 4.45 17.81
C TYR A 164 -1.54 3.14 17.42
N ALA A 165 -1.87 2.96 16.13
CA ALA A 165 -2.52 1.76 15.61
C ALA A 165 -1.69 0.49 15.90
N TYR A 166 -0.37 0.55 15.75
CA TYR A 166 0.55 -0.53 16.07
C TYR A 166 0.46 -0.90 17.56
N TRP A 167 0.65 0.08 18.44
CA TRP A 167 0.70 -0.19 19.88
C TRP A 167 -0.65 -0.58 20.47
N ILE A 168 -1.75 -0.03 19.97
CA ILE A 168 -3.07 -0.46 20.44
C ILE A 168 -3.38 -1.91 20.03
N THR A 169 -2.90 -2.35 18.87
CA THR A 169 -3.00 -3.74 18.42
C THR A 169 -2.19 -4.67 19.32
N VAL A 170 -0.94 -4.31 19.67
CA VAL A 170 -0.13 -5.05 20.65
C VAL A 170 -0.83 -5.08 22.01
N ASN A 171 -1.32 -3.95 22.50
CA ASN A 171 -2.00 -3.85 23.78
C ASN A 171 -3.23 -4.77 23.86
N TYR A 172 -4.05 -4.83 22.80
CA TYR A 172 -5.24 -5.69 22.78
C TYR A 172 -4.88 -7.18 22.70
N ARG A 173 -3.79 -7.52 22.01
CA ARG A 173 -3.22 -8.87 22.05
C ARG A 173 -2.85 -9.28 23.46
N GLU A 174 -2.12 -8.44 24.19
CA GLU A 174 -1.61 -8.74 25.53
C GLU A 174 -2.69 -8.68 26.61
N ALA A 175 -3.53 -7.64 26.58
CA ALA A 175 -4.51 -7.40 27.63
C ALA A 175 -5.74 -8.34 27.55
N TYR A 176 -6.18 -8.67 26.32
CA TYR A 176 -7.43 -9.43 26.11
C TYR A 176 -7.18 -10.82 25.49
N GLY A 177 -5.93 -11.15 25.19
CA GLY A 177 -5.57 -12.41 24.56
C GLY A 177 -6.21 -12.58 23.18
N MET A 178 -6.37 -11.49 22.45
CA MET A 178 -6.84 -11.49 21.05
C MET A 178 -5.74 -11.99 20.13
N PHE A 179 -6.11 -12.69 19.07
CA PHE A 179 -5.17 -12.90 17.96
C PHE A 179 -5.11 -11.59 17.16
N ALA A 180 -4.25 -10.68 17.55
CA ALA A 180 -4.04 -9.39 16.89
C ALA A 180 -2.56 -9.21 16.50
N ALA A 181 -2.29 -9.05 15.22
CA ALA A 181 -0.95 -9.04 14.65
C ALA A 181 -0.71 -7.82 13.76
N ASN A 182 0.51 -7.29 13.76
CA ASN A 182 0.92 -6.22 12.86
C ASN A 182 1.80 -6.76 11.73
N GLY A 183 1.57 -6.31 10.50
CA GLY A 183 2.55 -6.38 9.42
C GLY A 183 3.23 -5.01 9.26
N ILE A 184 4.51 -4.90 9.55
CA ILE A 184 5.29 -3.68 9.32
C ILE A 184 5.74 -3.69 7.87
N LEU A 185 4.94 -3.04 7.02
CA LEU A 185 5.10 -3.11 5.57
C LEU A 185 6.09 -2.06 5.10
N PHE A 186 7.10 -2.49 4.37
CA PHE A 186 7.93 -1.61 3.57
C PHE A 186 7.21 -1.23 2.27
N ASN A 187 7.76 -0.32 1.49
CA ASN A 187 7.08 0.17 0.31
C ASN A 187 6.78 -0.97 -0.67
N HIS A 188 5.55 -1.06 -1.11
CA HIS A 188 5.14 -2.09 -2.07
C HIS A 188 4.21 -1.49 -3.12
N GLU A 189 4.49 -1.84 -4.34
CA GLU A 189 4.01 -1.17 -5.51
C GLU A 189 3.37 -2.17 -6.48
N SER A 190 2.63 -1.66 -7.44
CA SER A 190 2.05 -2.46 -8.53
C SER A 190 1.50 -1.56 -9.62
N PRO A 191 1.05 -2.12 -10.77
CA PRO A 191 0.30 -1.38 -11.79
C PRO A 191 -0.98 -0.70 -11.28
N THR A 192 -1.47 -1.03 -10.10
CA THR A 192 -2.68 -0.44 -9.49
C THR A 192 -2.36 0.49 -8.31
N ARG A 193 -1.08 0.81 -8.09
CA ARG A 193 -0.67 1.80 -7.07
C ARG A 193 -1.41 3.13 -7.26
N GLY A 194 -1.69 3.84 -6.19
CA GLY A 194 -2.30 5.19 -6.26
C GLY A 194 -1.43 6.15 -7.09
N GLU A 195 -2.07 6.91 -7.96
CA GLU A 195 -1.40 7.71 -9.02
C GLU A 195 -0.50 8.84 -8.50
N THR A 196 -0.71 9.28 -7.27
CA THR A 196 0.05 10.35 -6.62
C THR A 196 1.32 9.86 -5.92
N PHE A 197 1.49 8.53 -5.75
CA PHE A 197 2.72 7.96 -5.20
C PHE A 197 3.86 8.01 -6.21
N VAL A 198 5.09 8.21 -5.72
CA VAL A 198 6.26 8.54 -6.54
C VAL A 198 6.52 7.52 -7.67
N THR A 199 6.44 6.25 -7.39
CA THR A 199 6.65 5.17 -8.35
C THR A 199 5.62 5.22 -9.48
N ARG A 200 4.34 5.34 -9.13
CA ARG A 200 3.27 5.41 -10.13
C ARG A 200 3.27 6.75 -10.87
N LYS A 201 3.64 7.85 -10.22
CA LYS A 201 3.86 9.14 -10.87
C LYS A 201 4.94 9.03 -11.95
N ILE A 202 6.03 8.31 -11.67
CA ILE A 202 7.10 8.08 -12.64
C ILE A 202 6.59 7.26 -13.82
N THR A 203 6.01 6.09 -13.60
CA THR A 203 5.61 5.17 -14.68
C THR A 203 4.55 5.79 -15.59
N ARG A 204 3.57 6.52 -15.02
CA ARG A 204 2.58 7.26 -15.80
C ARG A 204 3.18 8.40 -16.61
N ALA A 205 4.12 9.15 -16.04
CA ALA A 205 4.80 10.22 -16.77
C ALA A 205 5.67 9.66 -17.90
N VAL A 206 6.40 8.57 -17.65
CA VAL A 206 7.20 7.89 -18.70
C VAL A 206 6.30 7.44 -19.85
N ALA A 207 5.17 6.82 -19.57
CA ALA A 207 4.19 6.42 -20.58
C ALA A 207 3.62 7.63 -21.35
N SER A 208 3.24 8.70 -20.62
CA SER A 208 2.73 9.93 -21.24
C SER A 208 3.77 10.64 -22.10
N ILE A 209 5.03 10.68 -21.68
CA ILE A 209 6.15 11.24 -22.45
C ILE A 209 6.43 10.40 -23.69
N HIS A 210 6.37 9.06 -23.58
CA HIS A 210 6.54 8.16 -24.72
C HIS A 210 5.49 8.41 -25.81
N HIS A 211 4.23 8.65 -25.42
CA HIS A 211 3.13 8.93 -26.36
C HIS A 211 2.99 10.41 -26.74
N GLY A 212 3.90 11.30 -26.30
CA GLY A 212 3.85 12.73 -26.61
C GLY A 212 2.74 13.52 -25.90
N LEU A 213 2.16 12.94 -24.84
CA LEU A 213 1.08 13.57 -24.05
C LEU A 213 1.61 14.47 -22.92
N GLN A 214 2.88 14.33 -22.58
CA GLN A 214 3.58 15.11 -21.55
C GLN A 214 5.02 15.37 -22.00
N ALA A 215 5.58 16.53 -21.64
CA ALA A 215 6.94 16.89 -22.02
C ALA A 215 7.97 16.51 -20.93
N THR A 216 7.63 16.69 -19.66
CA THR A 216 8.61 16.61 -18.55
C THR A 216 7.97 16.01 -17.29
N LEU A 217 8.73 15.16 -16.60
CA LEU A 217 8.41 14.63 -15.27
C LEU A 217 9.04 15.54 -14.20
N TYR A 218 8.26 15.93 -13.20
CA TYR A 218 8.74 16.72 -12.05
C TYR A 218 8.76 15.87 -10.78
N LEU A 219 9.90 15.81 -10.10
CA LEU A 219 10.14 15.03 -8.89
C LEU A 219 10.75 15.88 -7.77
N GLY A 220 10.77 15.37 -6.55
CA GLY A 220 11.52 15.92 -5.42
C GLY A 220 12.89 15.28 -5.30
N ASN A 221 13.20 14.75 -4.08
CA ASN A 221 14.47 14.11 -3.78
C ASN A 221 14.69 12.82 -4.58
N LEU A 222 15.65 12.83 -5.51
CA LEU A 222 16.01 11.69 -6.34
C LEU A 222 16.85 10.63 -5.59
N ASP A 223 17.54 11.03 -4.53
CA ASP A 223 18.48 10.17 -3.82
C ASP A 223 17.86 9.46 -2.62
N ALA A 224 16.58 9.76 -2.31
CA ALA A 224 15.84 9.03 -1.31
C ALA A 224 15.77 7.54 -1.67
N LYS A 225 16.16 6.67 -0.71
CA LYS A 225 16.19 5.22 -0.92
C LYS A 225 15.05 4.53 -0.19
N ARG A 226 14.42 3.59 -0.87
CA ARG A 226 13.34 2.78 -0.33
C ARG A 226 13.53 1.31 -0.68
N ASP A 227 13.07 0.47 0.21
CA ASP A 227 12.86 -0.95 -0.05
C ASP A 227 11.50 -1.08 -0.75
N TRP A 228 11.53 -1.42 -2.04
CA TRP A 228 10.33 -1.57 -2.86
C TRP A 228 10.10 -3.00 -3.27
N GLY A 229 8.98 -3.58 -2.84
CA GLY A 229 8.51 -4.88 -3.29
C GLY A 229 7.22 -4.80 -4.11
N HIS A 230 6.69 -5.95 -4.53
CA HIS A 230 5.43 -6.03 -5.25
C HIS A 230 4.27 -6.31 -4.29
N ALA A 231 3.15 -5.59 -4.43
CA ALA A 231 1.98 -5.73 -3.56
C ALA A 231 1.43 -7.16 -3.48
N ARG A 232 1.52 -7.95 -4.56
CA ARG A 232 1.10 -9.35 -4.59
C ARG A 232 1.87 -10.22 -3.59
N ASP A 233 3.17 -9.99 -3.46
CA ASP A 233 4.00 -10.70 -2.48
C ASP A 233 3.62 -10.31 -1.05
N TYR A 234 3.32 -9.03 -0.82
CA TYR A 234 2.98 -8.52 0.50
C TYR A 234 1.63 -9.01 1.01
N VAL A 235 0.61 -9.10 0.15
CA VAL A 235 -0.70 -9.65 0.59
C VAL A 235 -0.64 -11.14 0.92
N GLU A 236 0.24 -11.91 0.28
CA GLU A 236 0.54 -13.27 0.70
C GLU A 236 1.17 -13.29 2.11
N GLY A 237 2.07 -12.34 2.41
CA GLY A 237 2.63 -12.15 3.75
C GLY A 237 1.56 -11.81 4.79
N MET A 238 0.64 -10.90 4.47
CA MET A 238 -0.49 -10.53 5.34
C MET A 238 -1.35 -11.75 5.68
N TRP A 239 -1.67 -12.56 4.67
CA TRP A 239 -2.43 -13.80 4.88
C TRP A 239 -1.65 -14.79 5.75
N ARG A 240 -0.36 -15.02 5.51
CA ARG A 240 0.47 -15.94 6.29
C ARG A 240 0.60 -15.53 7.76
N ILE A 241 0.66 -14.23 8.06
CA ILE A 241 0.65 -13.70 9.43
C ILE A 241 -0.60 -14.18 10.18
N LEU A 242 -1.78 -14.12 9.56
CA LEU A 242 -3.00 -14.59 10.19
C LEU A 242 -3.14 -16.12 10.19
N GLN A 243 -2.35 -16.87 9.42
CA GLN A 243 -2.34 -18.33 9.49
C GLN A 243 -1.33 -18.88 10.54
N HIS A 244 -0.47 -18.03 11.08
CA HIS A 244 0.50 -18.42 12.10
C HIS A 244 -0.19 -18.91 13.39
N SER A 245 0.47 -19.77 14.16
CA SER A 245 -0.08 -20.31 15.41
C SER A 245 -0.25 -19.27 16.52
N GLU A 246 0.60 -18.26 16.54
CA GLU A 246 0.65 -17.20 17.55
C GLU A 246 0.58 -15.83 16.87
N ALA A 247 -0.12 -14.89 17.51
CA ALA A 247 -0.15 -13.51 17.09
C ALA A 247 1.19 -12.84 17.40
N ASP A 248 1.79 -12.23 16.39
CA ASP A 248 3.09 -11.53 16.51
C ASP A 248 3.19 -10.43 15.44
N ASP A 249 4.26 -9.64 15.50
CA ASP A 249 4.52 -8.56 14.57
C ASP A 249 5.63 -8.97 13.60
N PHE A 250 5.48 -8.65 12.31
CA PHE A 250 6.41 -9.08 11.27
C PHE A 250 6.75 -7.95 10.32
N VAL A 251 8.04 -7.78 10.05
CA VAL A 251 8.53 -6.95 8.95
C VAL A 251 8.34 -7.69 7.62
N LEU A 252 7.64 -7.04 6.68
CA LEU A 252 7.58 -7.49 5.29
C LEU A 252 8.36 -6.50 4.42
N ALA A 253 9.46 -6.96 3.87
CA ALA A 253 10.43 -6.17 3.12
C ALA A 253 11.16 -7.06 2.10
N THR A 254 11.80 -6.44 1.11
CA THR A 254 12.66 -7.18 0.17
C THR A 254 14.07 -7.40 0.74
N GLY A 255 14.54 -6.49 1.59
CA GLY A 255 15.91 -6.43 2.07
C GLY A 255 16.86 -5.72 1.10
N GLU A 256 16.31 -5.05 0.07
CA GLU A 256 17.06 -4.30 -0.93
C GLU A 256 16.53 -2.86 -1.00
N ALA A 257 17.43 -1.88 -1.07
CA ALA A 257 17.05 -0.47 -1.15
C ALA A 257 17.52 0.13 -2.47
N HIS A 258 16.60 0.80 -3.17
CA HIS A 258 16.85 1.47 -4.44
C HIS A 258 16.48 2.95 -4.35
N SER A 259 17.17 3.80 -5.12
CA SER A 259 16.89 5.23 -5.15
C SER A 259 15.74 5.56 -6.14
N VAL A 260 15.11 6.72 -5.93
CA VAL A 260 14.15 7.26 -6.92
C VAL A 260 14.84 7.45 -8.27
N ARG A 261 16.12 7.84 -8.28
CA ARG A 261 16.95 7.98 -9.48
C ARG A 261 17.02 6.66 -10.27
N GLU A 262 17.37 5.56 -9.60
CA GLU A 262 17.44 4.23 -10.24
C GLU A 262 16.08 3.82 -10.81
N PHE A 263 14.98 4.10 -10.09
CA PHE A 263 13.63 3.82 -10.58
C PHE A 263 13.34 4.60 -11.87
N VAL A 264 13.69 5.89 -11.93
CA VAL A 264 13.51 6.73 -13.11
C VAL A 264 14.31 6.18 -14.31
N GLU A 265 15.59 5.86 -14.07
CA GLU A 265 16.47 5.33 -15.14
C GLU A 265 15.91 4.04 -15.73
N LEU A 266 15.52 3.09 -14.88
CA LEU A 266 14.91 1.84 -15.32
C LEU A 266 13.58 2.07 -16.04
N ALA A 267 12.73 2.96 -15.53
CA ALA A 267 11.44 3.25 -16.14
C ALA A 267 11.57 3.86 -17.54
N PHE A 268 12.52 4.79 -17.76
CA PHE A 268 12.79 5.33 -19.11
C PHE A 268 13.45 4.31 -20.03
N ALA A 269 14.28 3.41 -19.51
CA ALA A 269 14.89 2.35 -20.30
C ALA A 269 13.85 1.43 -20.97
N GLU A 270 12.69 1.18 -20.32
CA GLU A 270 11.57 0.42 -20.90
C GLU A 270 10.97 1.07 -22.16
N THR A 271 11.24 2.36 -22.39
CA THR A 271 10.83 3.10 -23.60
C THR A 271 11.98 3.31 -24.58
N GLY A 272 13.13 2.65 -24.38
CA GLY A 272 14.33 2.76 -25.20
C GLY A 272 15.13 4.06 -24.99
N ARG A 273 14.89 4.79 -23.90
CA ARG A 273 15.57 6.04 -23.56
C ARG A 273 16.55 5.84 -22.43
N THR A 274 17.70 6.51 -22.51
CA THR A 274 18.71 6.52 -21.46
C THR A 274 18.80 7.90 -20.85
N ILE A 275 18.60 8.00 -19.53
CA ILE A 275 18.71 9.27 -18.81
C ILE A 275 20.17 9.55 -18.46
N ARG A 276 20.63 10.78 -18.74
CA ARG A 276 21.88 11.35 -18.27
C ARG A 276 21.54 12.54 -17.37
N TRP A 277 22.08 12.53 -16.15
CA TRP A 277 21.87 13.61 -15.20
C TRP A 277 22.86 14.74 -15.42
N GLN A 278 22.41 15.99 -15.30
CA GLN A 278 23.17 17.22 -15.46
C GLN A 278 22.74 18.23 -14.39
N GLY A 279 23.68 18.99 -13.84
CA GLY A 279 23.45 19.92 -12.74
C GLY A 279 23.47 19.24 -11.39
N GLU A 280 23.10 19.99 -10.33
CA GLU A 280 23.10 19.54 -8.93
C GLU A 280 21.92 20.15 -8.18
N GLY A 281 21.43 19.45 -7.15
CA GLY A 281 20.37 19.93 -6.25
C GLY A 281 19.08 20.23 -6.99
N VAL A 282 18.53 21.43 -6.80
CA VAL A 282 17.24 21.82 -7.43
C VAL A 282 17.35 22.14 -8.91
N ASP A 283 18.57 22.40 -9.40
CA ASP A 283 18.86 22.67 -10.81
C ASP A 283 19.22 21.41 -11.59
N GLU A 284 19.23 20.25 -10.93
CA GLU A 284 19.50 18.99 -11.59
C GLU A 284 18.39 18.60 -12.56
N VAL A 285 18.79 18.13 -13.75
CA VAL A 285 17.87 17.68 -14.79
C VAL A 285 18.29 16.31 -15.34
N GLY A 286 17.29 15.49 -15.67
CA GLY A 286 17.48 14.25 -16.43
C GLY A 286 17.26 14.51 -17.91
N VAL A 287 18.29 14.27 -18.69
CA VAL A 287 18.31 14.51 -20.15
C VAL A 287 18.35 13.18 -20.86
N ASP A 288 17.54 13.02 -21.91
CA ASP A 288 17.64 11.87 -22.82
C ASP A 288 18.98 11.90 -23.57
N ALA A 289 19.80 10.90 -23.37
CA ALA A 289 21.14 10.83 -23.95
C ALA A 289 21.12 10.79 -25.50
N GLY A 290 20.03 10.31 -26.12
CA GLY A 290 19.89 10.22 -27.58
C GLY A 290 19.47 11.54 -28.22
N SER A 291 18.48 12.24 -27.64
CA SER A 291 17.90 13.46 -28.24
C SER A 291 18.39 14.77 -27.62
N GLY A 292 19.01 14.72 -26.44
CA GLY A 292 19.35 15.94 -25.66
C GLY A 292 18.15 16.62 -25.00
N THR A 293 16.96 16.03 -25.05
CA THR A 293 15.73 16.60 -24.49
C THR A 293 15.70 16.44 -22.97
N VAL A 294 15.35 17.50 -22.24
CA VAL A 294 15.13 17.43 -20.78
C VAL A 294 13.80 16.71 -20.50
N LEU A 295 13.89 15.55 -19.86
CA LEU A 295 12.74 14.70 -19.52
C LEU A 295 12.37 14.73 -18.06
N VAL A 296 13.32 15.05 -17.16
CA VAL A 296 13.10 15.10 -15.70
C VAL A 296 13.61 16.42 -15.15
N ARG A 297 12.85 17.01 -14.22
CA ARG A 297 13.25 18.21 -13.47
C ARG A 297 12.94 18.03 -12.00
N ILE A 298 13.73 18.67 -11.15
CA ILE A 298 13.46 18.78 -9.72
C ILE A 298 12.49 19.94 -9.48
N ASP A 299 11.52 19.71 -8.61
CA ASP A 299 10.59 20.74 -8.13
C ASP A 299 10.57 20.74 -6.60
N PRO A 300 11.00 21.84 -5.94
CA PRO A 300 11.05 21.96 -4.49
C PRO A 300 9.72 21.70 -3.78
N ARG A 301 8.59 21.89 -4.46
CA ARG A 301 7.23 21.62 -3.90
C ARG A 301 7.01 20.15 -3.55
N TYR A 302 7.80 19.23 -4.13
CA TYR A 302 7.71 17.80 -3.85
C TYR A 302 8.65 17.31 -2.76
N PHE A 303 9.42 18.20 -2.10
CA PHE A 303 10.18 17.86 -0.91
C PHE A 303 9.25 17.79 0.30
N ARG A 304 9.45 16.77 1.13
CA ARG A 304 8.68 16.64 2.37
C ARG A 304 9.18 17.61 3.44
N PRO A 305 8.31 18.13 4.32
CA PRO A 305 8.72 18.97 5.45
C PRO A 305 9.75 18.29 6.36
N THR A 306 9.66 16.98 6.50
CA THR A 306 10.63 16.12 7.18
C THR A 306 10.92 14.91 6.30
N GLU A 307 12.14 14.86 5.76
CA GLU A 307 12.54 13.79 4.86
C GLU A 307 12.94 12.53 5.63
N VAL A 308 12.78 11.39 4.99
CA VAL A 308 13.28 10.09 5.43
C VAL A 308 14.21 9.57 4.34
N ASP A 309 15.50 9.56 4.62
CA ASP A 309 16.54 9.30 3.61
C ASP A 309 16.59 7.82 3.20
N LEU A 310 16.50 6.91 4.17
CA LEU A 310 16.63 5.47 3.95
C LEU A 310 15.66 4.67 4.80
N LEU A 311 14.89 3.82 4.14
CA LEU A 311 14.15 2.71 4.74
C LEU A 311 14.59 1.42 4.06
N LEU A 312 15.13 0.49 4.85
CA LEU A 312 15.59 -0.84 4.42
C LEU A 312 15.19 -1.85 5.47
N GLY A 313 14.31 -2.80 5.13
CA GLY A 313 13.77 -3.76 6.08
C GLY A 313 14.61 -5.02 6.20
N ASP A 314 14.55 -5.65 7.38
CA ASP A 314 15.07 -6.99 7.61
C ASP A 314 13.90 -8.01 7.65
N PRO A 315 13.65 -8.79 6.58
CA PRO A 315 12.59 -9.77 6.53
C PRO A 315 12.94 -11.11 7.20
N ALA A 316 14.06 -11.21 7.93
CA ALA A 316 14.56 -12.49 8.45
C ALA A 316 13.54 -13.24 9.33
N LYS A 317 12.79 -12.52 10.18
CA LYS A 317 11.73 -13.11 11.02
C LYS A 317 10.58 -13.67 10.18
N ALA A 318 10.09 -12.91 9.21
CA ALA A 318 9.02 -13.35 8.31
C ALA A 318 9.46 -14.58 7.50
N LYS A 319 10.69 -14.58 7.01
CA LYS A 319 11.26 -15.72 6.29
C LYS A 319 11.36 -16.97 7.18
N ALA A 320 11.85 -16.84 8.40
CA ALA A 320 12.05 -17.97 9.32
C ALA A 320 10.73 -18.51 9.89
N ARG A 321 9.79 -17.65 10.27
CA ARG A 321 8.58 -18.03 11.00
C ARG A 321 7.37 -18.27 10.09
N LEU A 322 7.26 -17.53 8.99
CA LEU A 322 6.13 -17.61 8.05
C LEU A 322 6.49 -18.35 6.76
N GLY A 323 7.77 -18.61 6.51
CA GLY A 323 8.25 -19.10 5.21
C GLY A 323 7.97 -18.10 4.07
N TRP A 324 7.86 -16.81 4.41
CA TRP A 324 7.57 -15.77 3.45
C TRP A 324 8.85 -15.11 2.93
N SER A 325 8.92 -14.89 1.63
CA SER A 325 9.87 -14.01 0.98
C SER A 325 9.21 -13.40 -0.25
N HIS A 326 9.66 -12.21 -0.67
CA HIS A 326 9.24 -11.66 -1.96
C HIS A 326 9.70 -12.56 -3.12
N THR A 327 8.98 -12.49 -4.22
CA THR A 327 9.26 -13.26 -5.45
C THR A 327 9.54 -12.36 -6.64
N THR A 328 9.05 -11.12 -6.61
CA THR A 328 9.20 -10.13 -7.68
C THR A 328 10.40 -9.25 -7.40
N GLY A 329 11.40 -9.26 -8.30
CA GLY A 329 12.58 -8.40 -8.21
C GLY A 329 12.26 -6.94 -8.57
N PHE A 330 13.13 -6.01 -8.15
CA PHE A 330 12.93 -4.56 -8.37
C PHE A 330 12.78 -4.20 -9.86
N ARG A 331 13.63 -4.76 -10.72
CA ARG A 331 13.55 -4.51 -12.17
C ARG A 331 12.23 -5.01 -12.77
N ASP A 332 11.79 -6.21 -12.39
CA ASP A 332 10.56 -6.80 -12.89
C ASP A 332 9.34 -5.97 -12.47
N LEU A 333 9.34 -5.47 -11.22
CA LEU A 333 8.34 -4.56 -10.71
C LEU A 333 8.25 -3.28 -11.56
N VAL A 334 9.38 -2.62 -11.83
CA VAL A 334 9.42 -1.42 -12.66
C VAL A 334 8.91 -1.71 -14.07
N THR A 335 9.38 -2.79 -14.69
CA THR A 335 8.94 -3.23 -16.02
C THR A 335 7.42 -3.46 -16.07
N GLU A 336 6.87 -4.23 -15.13
CA GLU A 336 5.41 -4.50 -15.07
C GLU A 336 4.60 -3.20 -14.95
N MET A 337 5.02 -2.29 -14.09
CA MET A 337 4.34 -1.00 -13.88
C MET A 337 4.39 -0.11 -15.12
N VAL A 338 5.55 -0.01 -15.79
CA VAL A 338 5.71 0.81 -17.00
C VAL A 338 4.90 0.24 -18.14
N GLN A 339 4.98 -1.06 -18.39
CA GLN A 339 4.24 -1.71 -19.48
C GLN A 339 2.72 -1.56 -19.31
N ALA A 340 2.22 -1.68 -18.07
CA ALA A 340 0.82 -1.46 -17.79
C ALA A 340 0.37 0.00 -18.08
N ASP A 341 1.21 1.00 -17.76
CA ASP A 341 0.89 2.39 -18.02
C ASP A 341 1.04 2.77 -19.50
N LEU A 342 1.98 2.18 -20.23
CA LEU A 342 2.09 2.31 -21.69
C LEU A 342 0.81 1.80 -22.37
N ALA A 343 0.32 0.63 -21.97
CA ALA A 343 -0.91 0.06 -22.52
C ALA A 343 -2.13 0.96 -22.26
N ARG A 344 -2.25 1.52 -21.03
CA ARG A 344 -3.34 2.45 -20.68
C ARG A 344 -3.26 3.75 -21.49
N ALA A 345 -2.08 4.34 -21.64
CA ALA A 345 -1.90 5.57 -22.40
C ALA A 345 -2.25 5.36 -23.89
N ALA A 346 -1.86 4.24 -24.48
CA ALA A 346 -2.22 3.88 -25.86
C ALA A 346 -3.75 3.72 -26.04
N GLY A 347 -4.46 3.16 -25.04
CA GLY A 347 -5.94 3.02 -25.06
C GLY A 347 -6.66 4.37 -25.00
N GLY A 348 -6.19 5.30 -24.16
CA GLY A 348 -6.73 6.66 -24.06
C GLY A 348 -6.54 7.49 -25.33
N THR A 349 -5.43 7.31 -26.04
CA THR A 349 -5.16 8.00 -27.32
C THR A 349 -6.15 7.54 -28.41
N ARG A 350 -6.56 6.26 -28.43
CA ARG A 350 -7.54 5.74 -29.38
C ARG A 350 -8.97 6.25 -29.15
N GLN A 351 -9.35 6.56 -27.92
CA GLN A 351 -10.67 7.14 -27.63
C GLN A 351 -10.76 8.61 -28.07
N ASN A 352 -9.71 9.41 -27.87
CA ASN A 352 -9.68 10.79 -28.31
C ASN A 352 -9.62 10.96 -29.84
N SER A 353 -9.03 10.01 -30.58
CA SER A 353 -8.99 10.03 -32.05
C SER A 353 -10.30 9.58 -32.72
N ARG A 354 -11.25 8.99 -31.97
CA ARG A 354 -12.59 8.62 -32.46
C ARG A 354 -13.65 9.68 -32.18
N SER A 355 -13.31 10.70 -31.40
CA SER A 355 -14.21 11.82 -31.02
C SER A 355 -13.84 13.14 -31.74
N ALA A 356 -12.85 13.13 -32.63
CA ALA A 356 -12.46 14.21 -33.52
C ALA A 356 -12.81 13.83 -34.97
#